data_64fbdd74a35e0de6c51d88c4a6b2bbb8
#
_entry.id   64fbdd74a35e0de6c51d88c4a6b2bbb8
#
_cell.length_a   1.000
_cell.length_b   1.000
_cell.length_c   1.000
_cell.angle_alpha   90.00
_cell.angle_beta   90.00
_cell.angle_gamma   90.00
#
_symmetry.space_group_name_H-M   'P 1'
#
loop_
_entity.id
_entity.type
_entity.pdbx_description
1 polymer ?
#
loop_
_entity_poly.entity_id
_entity_poly.type
_entity_poly.pdbx_seq_one_letter_code
_entity_poly.pdbx_strand_id
1 'polypeptide(L)'
;MPKSWKSPRGLISSHGKIMQVRLLLSRQRSGSHFVKSYIETRFAGITCSGEVLEKPLDAQAPVLPAHPEIPRFWTWYAREAIAGGISTAPDERISAFEFYLNNLAWKSKPNELVFDVKYNCAHSLSGYEDTDHGSTDFTAFIKSRNIPVLHLMRGNILKTLVSHQLAHRTGIWHRASERSASEVLPKIELNAQETLRAIAQSDRLTQDYRHHFRGYPGYEEVVYEDLVREQKDASVTPCLDAVARFLGRDPVASALSEIWCKKTTPDDPAEVVENWDEIVRVLRGTKYAWMTQGDLLAAA
;
A
#
# COMPACT_ATOMS: atom_id res chain seq x y z
N MET A 1 -29.78 10.61 -6.55
CA MET A 1 -29.92 9.14 -6.50
C MET A 1 -28.56 8.54 -6.76
N PRO A 2 -27.96 7.78 -5.85
CA PRO A 2 -26.70 7.13 -6.11
C PRO A 2 -26.93 6.07 -7.20
N LYS A 3 -26.11 6.12 -8.25
CA LYS A 3 -26.12 5.10 -9.32
C LYS A 3 -25.83 3.76 -8.69
N SER A 4 -26.74 2.80 -8.80
CA SER A 4 -26.52 1.42 -8.35
C SER A 4 -25.28 0.87 -9.04
N TRP A 5 -24.24 0.62 -8.28
CA TRP A 5 -23.02 0.00 -8.73
C TRP A 5 -23.33 -1.45 -9.13
N LYS A 6 -23.21 -1.78 -10.42
CA LYS A 6 -23.28 -3.17 -10.85
C LYS A 6 -22.02 -3.88 -10.38
N SER A 7 -22.22 -4.90 -9.56
CA SER A 7 -21.13 -5.75 -9.06
C SER A 7 -20.11 -6.07 -10.17
N PRO A 8 -18.80 -5.90 -9.94
CA PRO A 8 -17.79 -6.21 -10.95
C PRO A 8 -17.93 -7.67 -11.40
N ARG A 9 -17.72 -7.92 -12.68
CA ARG A 9 -17.57 -9.29 -13.19
C ARG A 9 -16.27 -9.83 -12.62
N GLY A 10 -16.37 -10.56 -11.51
CA GLY A 10 -15.21 -11.17 -10.84
C GLY A 10 -14.50 -12.15 -11.79
N LEU A 11 -13.25 -12.43 -11.46
CA LEU A 11 -12.46 -13.47 -12.14
C LEU A 11 -13.13 -14.83 -11.87
N ILE A 12 -13.51 -15.56 -12.94
CA ILE A 12 -14.29 -16.81 -12.84
C ILE A 12 -13.33 -17.96 -12.55
N SER A 13 -13.52 -18.66 -11.43
CA SER A 13 -12.88 -19.96 -11.21
C SER A 13 -13.56 -21.04 -12.07
N SER A 14 -12.83 -22.10 -12.45
CA SER A 14 -13.37 -23.25 -13.18
C SER A 14 -14.51 -24.01 -12.46
N HIS A 15 -14.77 -23.68 -11.18
CA HIS A 15 -15.84 -24.25 -10.35
C HIS A 15 -17.03 -23.29 -10.19
N GLY A 16 -17.13 -22.23 -10.99
CA GLY A 16 -18.23 -21.27 -10.94
C GLY A 16 -18.22 -20.32 -9.73
N LYS A 17 -17.23 -20.40 -8.85
CA LYS A 17 -17.05 -19.43 -7.77
C LYS A 17 -16.29 -18.22 -8.32
N ILE A 18 -16.89 -17.05 -8.19
CA ILE A 18 -16.27 -15.77 -8.56
C ILE A 18 -15.48 -15.26 -7.36
N MET A 19 -14.14 -15.27 -7.46
CA MET A 19 -13.32 -14.58 -6.46
C MET A 19 -13.38 -13.07 -6.73
N GLN A 20 -13.69 -12.31 -5.69
CA GLN A 20 -13.61 -10.86 -5.76
C GLN A 20 -12.19 -10.41 -5.42
N VAL A 21 -11.54 -9.80 -6.40
CA VAL A 21 -10.19 -9.24 -6.23
C VAL A 21 -10.30 -7.73 -6.07
N ARG A 22 -9.56 -7.19 -5.10
CA ARG A 22 -9.47 -5.76 -4.80
C ARG A 22 -8.01 -5.35 -4.64
N LEU A 23 -7.70 -4.12 -4.97
CA LEU A 23 -6.36 -3.55 -4.92
C LEU A 23 -6.23 -2.56 -3.76
N LEU A 24 -5.27 -2.78 -2.87
CA LEU A 24 -4.73 -1.76 -1.98
C LEU A 24 -3.48 -1.17 -2.63
N LEU A 25 -3.60 0.06 -3.14
CA LEU A 25 -2.52 0.78 -3.79
C LEU A 25 -1.89 1.77 -2.81
N SER A 26 -0.58 1.71 -2.63
CA SER A 26 0.09 2.60 -1.69
C SER A 26 1.58 2.76 -1.99
N ARG A 27 2.21 3.74 -1.32
CA ARG A 27 3.66 3.76 -1.16
C ARG A 27 4.09 2.82 -0.03
N GLN A 28 5.34 2.37 -0.06
CA GLN A 28 5.96 1.70 1.09
C GLN A 28 5.89 2.58 2.35
N ARG A 29 5.69 2.00 3.51
CA ARG A 29 5.58 2.66 4.82
C ARG A 29 4.37 3.61 4.95
N SER A 30 3.34 3.49 4.10
CA SER A 30 2.10 4.29 4.19
C SER A 30 1.07 3.76 5.17
N GLY A 31 1.36 2.69 5.91
CA GLY A 31 0.43 2.11 6.87
C GLY A 31 -0.48 1.02 6.30
N SER A 32 -0.11 0.40 5.16
CA SER A 32 -0.91 -0.67 4.54
C SER A 32 -1.15 -1.86 5.48
N HIS A 33 -0.20 -2.19 6.36
CA HIS A 33 -0.38 -3.23 7.38
C HIS A 33 -1.50 -2.89 8.38
N PHE A 34 -1.62 -1.62 8.76
CA PHE A 34 -2.70 -1.15 9.61
C PHE A 34 -4.06 -1.35 8.91
N VAL A 35 -4.18 -0.91 7.65
CA VAL A 35 -5.41 -1.06 6.87
C VAL A 35 -5.76 -2.53 6.66
N LYS A 36 -4.79 -3.38 6.35
CA LYS A 36 -5.00 -4.83 6.19
C LYS A 36 -5.48 -5.48 7.48
N SER A 37 -4.84 -5.16 8.60
CA SER A 37 -5.26 -5.65 9.91
C SER A 37 -6.68 -5.21 10.26
N TYR A 38 -7.04 -3.95 9.96
CA TYR A 38 -8.39 -3.46 10.12
C TYR A 38 -9.39 -4.26 9.28
N ILE A 39 -9.10 -4.46 8.00
CA ILE A 39 -9.98 -5.21 7.09
C ILE A 39 -10.20 -6.64 7.60
N GLU A 40 -9.14 -7.37 7.91
CA GLU A 40 -9.21 -8.77 8.35
C GLU A 40 -9.91 -8.96 9.70
N THR A 41 -9.75 -7.97 10.59
CA THR A 41 -10.39 -8.01 11.91
C THR A 41 -11.89 -7.69 11.84
N ARG A 42 -12.30 -6.82 10.91
CA ARG A 42 -13.68 -6.30 10.87
C ARG A 42 -14.57 -6.93 9.82
N PHE A 43 -14.00 -7.47 8.76
CA PHE A 43 -14.76 -8.00 7.64
C PHE A 43 -14.44 -9.47 7.40
N ALA A 44 -15.29 -10.35 7.95
CA ALA A 44 -15.11 -11.78 7.81
C ALA A 44 -15.09 -12.24 6.34
N GLY A 45 -14.23 -13.22 6.04
CA GLY A 45 -14.14 -13.84 4.72
C GLY A 45 -13.27 -13.07 3.71
N ILE A 46 -12.62 -11.98 4.12
CA ILE A 46 -11.65 -11.26 3.31
C ILE A 46 -10.24 -11.67 3.74
N THR A 47 -9.39 -11.96 2.79
CA THR A 47 -7.96 -12.22 2.99
C THR A 47 -7.16 -11.07 2.41
N CYS A 48 -6.24 -10.51 3.19
CA CYS A 48 -5.30 -9.51 2.72
C CYS A 48 -3.94 -10.16 2.43
N SER A 49 -3.44 -10.00 1.20
CA SER A 49 -2.09 -10.44 0.88
C SER A 49 -1.04 -9.42 1.36
N GLY A 50 0.23 -9.85 1.40
CA GLY A 50 1.36 -8.95 1.43
C GLY A 50 1.61 -8.27 0.07
N GLU A 51 2.80 -7.74 -0.11
CA GLU A 51 3.22 -7.06 -1.35
C GLU A 51 3.43 -8.07 -2.48
N VAL A 52 2.37 -8.33 -3.26
CA VAL A 52 2.35 -9.41 -4.26
C VAL A 52 3.33 -9.19 -5.41
N LEU A 53 3.63 -7.93 -5.76
CA LEU A 53 4.53 -7.55 -6.85
C LEU A 53 5.96 -7.24 -6.39
N GLU A 54 6.29 -7.43 -5.11
CA GLU A 54 7.64 -7.21 -4.64
C GLU A 54 8.60 -8.23 -5.26
N LYS A 55 9.66 -7.72 -5.91
CA LYS A 55 10.73 -8.58 -6.43
C LYS A 55 11.61 -9.07 -5.28
N PRO A 56 12.13 -10.30 -5.35
CA PRO A 56 13.19 -10.72 -4.46
C PRO A 56 14.39 -9.76 -4.60
N LEU A 57 14.92 -9.27 -3.48
CA LEU A 57 16.10 -8.41 -3.47
C LEU A 57 17.36 -9.18 -3.91
N ASP A 58 17.37 -10.47 -3.67
CA ASP A 58 18.42 -11.39 -4.08
C ASP A 58 17.78 -12.72 -4.50
N ALA A 59 18.29 -13.34 -5.57
CA ALA A 59 17.83 -14.65 -6.02
C ALA A 59 18.00 -15.75 -4.96
N GLN A 60 18.88 -15.54 -3.97
CA GLN A 60 19.17 -16.47 -2.88
C GLN A 60 18.46 -16.14 -1.57
N ALA A 61 17.89 -14.94 -1.43
CA ALA A 61 17.17 -14.57 -0.22
C ALA A 61 15.84 -15.35 -0.12
N PRO A 62 15.54 -15.96 1.03
CA PRO A 62 14.24 -16.59 1.23
C PRO A 62 13.15 -15.52 1.15
N VAL A 63 12.42 -15.50 0.04
CA VAL A 63 11.29 -14.60 -0.16
C VAL A 63 10.14 -15.12 0.67
N LEU A 64 9.82 -14.44 1.77
CA LEU A 64 8.62 -14.77 2.52
C LEU A 64 7.39 -14.63 1.61
N PRO A 65 6.48 -15.61 1.62
CA PRO A 65 5.26 -15.53 0.82
C PRO A 65 4.44 -14.29 1.24
N ALA A 66 3.74 -13.70 0.29
CA ALA A 66 2.83 -12.59 0.56
C ALA A 66 1.70 -12.98 1.55
N HIS A 67 1.38 -14.25 1.58
CA HIS A 67 0.51 -14.96 2.52
C HIS A 67 0.94 -16.43 2.48
N PRO A 68 0.74 -17.25 3.53
CA PRO A 68 1.12 -18.67 3.53
C PRO A 68 0.62 -19.45 2.30
N GLU A 69 -0.55 -19.08 1.77
CA GLU A 69 -1.17 -19.72 0.62
C GLU A 69 -1.06 -18.93 -0.70
N ILE A 70 -0.48 -17.70 -0.67
CA ILE A 70 -0.41 -16.79 -1.82
C ILE A 70 1.06 -16.50 -2.14
N PRO A 71 1.64 -17.14 -3.16
CA PRO A 71 3.00 -16.84 -3.58
C PRO A 71 3.09 -15.41 -4.13
N ARG A 72 4.22 -14.77 -4.00
CA ARG A 72 4.49 -13.51 -4.69
C ARG A 72 4.49 -13.75 -6.20
N PHE A 73 4.01 -12.76 -6.97
CA PHE A 73 3.91 -12.86 -8.43
C PHE A 73 5.23 -13.26 -9.08
N TRP A 74 6.34 -12.60 -8.76
CA TRP A 74 7.63 -12.87 -9.40
C TRP A 74 8.18 -14.27 -9.10
N THR A 75 7.93 -14.80 -7.91
CA THR A 75 8.29 -16.19 -7.55
C THR A 75 7.45 -17.18 -8.35
N TRP A 76 6.16 -16.93 -8.45
CA TRP A 76 5.24 -17.74 -9.26
C TRP A 76 5.60 -17.62 -10.74
N TYR A 77 5.83 -16.40 -11.25
CA TYR A 77 6.17 -16.10 -12.64
C TYR A 77 7.44 -16.84 -13.09
N ALA A 78 8.52 -16.76 -12.30
CA ALA A 78 9.76 -17.48 -12.60
C ALA A 78 9.56 -18.98 -12.68
N ARG A 79 8.76 -19.58 -11.77
CA ARG A 79 8.46 -21.00 -11.79
C ARG A 79 7.67 -21.42 -13.03
N GLU A 80 6.63 -20.67 -13.38
CA GLU A 80 5.81 -20.97 -14.57
C GLU A 80 6.58 -20.75 -15.88
N ALA A 81 7.47 -19.76 -15.93
CA ALA A 81 8.35 -19.54 -17.07
C ALA A 81 9.34 -20.71 -17.27
N ILE A 82 9.95 -21.21 -16.19
CA ILE A 82 10.83 -22.40 -16.25
C ILE A 82 10.05 -23.63 -16.73
N ALA A 83 8.80 -23.77 -16.33
CA ALA A 83 7.93 -24.86 -16.78
C ALA A 83 7.42 -24.67 -18.22
N GLY A 84 7.77 -23.57 -18.91
CA GLY A 84 7.31 -23.26 -20.27
C GLY A 84 5.82 -22.87 -20.35
N GLY A 85 5.19 -22.56 -19.22
CA GLY A 85 3.76 -22.24 -19.14
C GLY A 85 3.41 -20.80 -19.48
N ILE A 86 4.39 -19.88 -19.40
CA ILE A 86 4.19 -18.44 -19.69
C ILE A 86 5.41 -17.85 -20.41
N SER A 87 5.17 -16.80 -21.18
CA SER A 87 6.22 -16.01 -21.82
C SER A 87 6.93 -15.10 -20.82
N THR A 88 8.22 -14.84 -21.07
CA THR A 88 9.02 -13.88 -20.29
C THR A 88 9.16 -12.51 -20.96
N ALA A 89 8.50 -12.29 -22.09
CA ALA A 89 8.52 -11.02 -22.80
C ALA A 89 7.96 -9.89 -21.91
N PRO A 90 8.61 -8.71 -21.86
CA PRO A 90 8.18 -7.61 -21.00
C PRO A 90 6.75 -7.13 -21.25
N ASP A 91 6.32 -7.12 -22.51
CA ASP A 91 4.98 -6.71 -22.98
C ASP A 91 3.88 -7.71 -22.58
N GLU A 92 4.24 -8.94 -22.23
CA GLU A 92 3.30 -9.97 -21.78
C GLU A 92 3.14 -10.05 -20.25
N ARG A 93 3.87 -9.24 -19.49
CA ARG A 93 3.83 -9.30 -18.00
C ARG A 93 2.46 -8.98 -17.42
N ILE A 94 1.71 -8.06 -18.01
CA ILE A 94 0.32 -7.76 -17.59
C ILE A 94 -0.58 -8.98 -17.81
N SER A 95 -0.46 -9.65 -18.96
CA SER A 95 -1.21 -10.88 -19.23
C SER A 95 -0.83 -12.02 -18.28
N ALA A 96 0.47 -12.14 -17.97
CA ALA A 96 0.93 -13.10 -16.98
C ALA A 96 0.42 -12.77 -15.57
N PHE A 97 0.31 -11.49 -15.20
CA PHE A 97 -0.26 -11.07 -13.94
C PHE A 97 -1.77 -11.38 -13.88
N GLU A 98 -2.50 -11.17 -14.96
CA GLU A 98 -3.89 -11.61 -15.06
C GLU A 98 -4.04 -13.11 -14.87
N PHE A 99 -3.19 -13.91 -15.53
CA PHE A 99 -3.19 -15.36 -15.38
C PHE A 99 -2.85 -15.78 -13.93
N TYR A 100 -1.91 -15.10 -13.28
CA TYR A 100 -1.62 -15.30 -11.87
C TYR A 100 -2.84 -15.03 -10.99
N LEU A 101 -3.54 -13.92 -11.17
CA LEU A 101 -4.75 -13.61 -10.40
C LEU A 101 -5.85 -14.66 -10.61
N ASN A 102 -6.03 -15.14 -11.86
CA ASN A 102 -6.96 -16.23 -12.16
C ASN A 102 -6.57 -17.54 -11.46
N ASN A 103 -5.27 -17.86 -11.40
CA ASN A 103 -4.79 -19.04 -10.69
C ASN A 103 -4.98 -18.93 -9.17
N LEU A 104 -4.82 -17.74 -8.59
CA LEU A 104 -5.15 -17.51 -7.18
C LEU A 104 -6.63 -17.74 -6.93
N ALA A 105 -7.51 -17.24 -7.79
CA ALA A 105 -8.94 -17.44 -7.71
C ALA A 105 -9.32 -18.93 -7.68
N TRP A 106 -8.56 -19.74 -8.39
CA TRP A 106 -8.83 -21.18 -8.46
C TRP A 106 -8.31 -21.98 -7.26
N LYS A 107 -7.17 -21.59 -6.69
CA LYS A 107 -6.49 -22.33 -5.61
C LYS A 107 -6.88 -21.87 -4.20
N SER A 108 -7.29 -20.61 -4.07
CA SER A 108 -7.55 -19.99 -2.77
C SER A 108 -8.97 -20.31 -2.27
N LYS A 109 -9.09 -20.60 -0.99
CA LYS A 109 -10.37 -20.75 -0.30
C LYS A 109 -11.10 -19.41 -0.03
N PRO A 110 -10.40 -18.23 0.09
CA PRO A 110 -11.09 -16.98 0.32
C PRO A 110 -11.96 -16.59 -0.87
N ASN A 111 -13.18 -16.16 -0.60
CA ASN A 111 -14.08 -15.62 -1.62
C ASN A 111 -13.67 -14.22 -2.05
N GLU A 112 -12.88 -13.51 -1.24
CA GLU A 112 -12.47 -12.13 -1.43
C GLU A 112 -11.00 -11.94 -1.07
N LEU A 113 -10.25 -11.32 -1.98
CA LEU A 113 -8.82 -11.06 -1.82
C LEU A 113 -8.53 -9.56 -1.99
N VAL A 114 -7.89 -8.96 -0.99
CA VAL A 114 -7.26 -7.65 -1.11
C VAL A 114 -5.76 -7.85 -1.30
N PHE A 115 -5.22 -7.49 -2.45
CA PHE A 115 -3.79 -7.57 -2.71
C PHE A 115 -3.11 -6.21 -2.61
N ASP A 116 -1.96 -6.19 -1.94
CA ASP A 116 -1.18 -4.97 -1.68
C ASP A 116 -0.17 -4.76 -2.82
N VAL A 117 -0.24 -3.60 -3.47
CA VAL A 117 0.71 -3.18 -4.52
C VAL A 117 1.30 -1.83 -4.16
N LYS A 118 2.61 -1.77 -4.19
CA LYS A 118 3.36 -0.51 -4.01
C LYS A 118 3.58 0.18 -5.34
N TYR A 119 3.62 1.51 -5.34
CA TYR A 119 3.80 2.32 -6.55
C TYR A 119 5.00 1.85 -7.38
N ASN A 120 6.16 1.67 -6.72
CA ASN A 120 7.38 1.22 -7.37
C ASN A 120 7.29 -0.22 -7.93
N CYS A 121 6.41 -1.06 -7.37
CA CYS A 121 6.23 -2.43 -7.84
C CYS A 121 5.28 -2.51 -9.05
N ALA A 122 4.32 -1.60 -9.18
CA ALA A 122 3.40 -1.55 -10.32
C ALA A 122 4.12 -1.36 -11.65
N HIS A 123 5.20 -0.56 -11.68
CA HIS A 123 6.03 -0.33 -12.88
C HIS A 123 6.68 -1.60 -13.43
N SER A 124 7.00 -2.55 -12.55
CA SER A 124 7.66 -3.78 -12.95
C SER A 124 6.81 -4.65 -13.89
N LEU A 125 5.50 -4.45 -13.92
CA LEU A 125 4.59 -5.11 -14.85
C LEU A 125 4.60 -4.49 -16.26
N SER A 126 4.90 -3.20 -16.37
CA SER A 126 4.90 -2.47 -17.65
C SER A 126 6.18 -2.70 -18.47
N GLY A 127 7.19 -3.35 -17.90
CA GLY A 127 8.48 -3.54 -18.57
C GLY A 127 9.35 -2.29 -18.67
N TYR A 128 8.84 -1.13 -18.23
CA TYR A 128 9.58 0.14 -18.19
C TYR A 128 10.17 0.34 -16.79
N GLU A 129 11.41 0.80 -16.74
CA GLU A 129 12.09 1.12 -15.48
C GLU A 129 11.82 2.56 -15.01
N ASP A 130 11.06 3.33 -15.78
CA ASP A 130 10.70 4.70 -15.39
C ASP A 130 9.74 4.67 -14.19
N THR A 131 10.32 4.92 -13.01
CA THR A 131 9.60 4.96 -11.74
C THR A 131 9.13 6.37 -11.35
N ASP A 132 9.33 7.36 -12.23
CA ASP A 132 9.02 8.75 -11.93
C ASP A 132 7.54 9.11 -12.14
N HIS A 133 6.82 8.26 -12.87
CA HIS A 133 5.40 8.44 -13.17
C HIS A 133 4.58 7.22 -12.78
N GLY A 134 3.27 7.39 -12.57
CA GLY A 134 2.35 6.27 -12.32
C GLY A 134 2.24 5.36 -13.55
N SER A 135 2.20 4.04 -13.33
CA SER A 135 2.10 3.06 -14.43
C SER A 135 0.74 3.13 -15.12
N THR A 136 0.72 3.59 -16.38
CA THR A 136 -0.50 3.69 -17.19
C THR A 136 -1.05 2.32 -17.57
N ASP A 137 -0.18 1.37 -17.93
CA ASP A 137 -0.58 0.02 -18.34
C ASP A 137 -1.21 -0.75 -17.17
N PHE A 138 -0.60 -0.65 -15.98
CA PHE A 138 -1.16 -1.24 -14.78
C PHE A 138 -2.54 -0.64 -14.45
N THR A 139 -2.69 0.69 -14.52
CA THR A 139 -3.97 1.34 -14.25
C THR A 139 -5.02 1.03 -15.30
N ALA A 140 -4.65 0.92 -16.59
CA ALA A 140 -5.53 0.49 -17.66
C ALA A 140 -6.02 -0.95 -17.45
N PHE A 141 -5.11 -1.85 -17.06
CA PHE A 141 -5.47 -3.22 -16.70
C PHE A 141 -6.49 -3.25 -15.54
N ILE A 142 -6.20 -2.57 -14.43
CA ILE A 142 -7.10 -2.53 -13.26
C ILE A 142 -8.51 -2.05 -13.65
N LYS A 143 -8.59 -0.96 -14.43
CA LYS A 143 -9.86 -0.42 -14.92
C LYS A 143 -10.60 -1.38 -15.85
N SER A 144 -9.88 -2.01 -16.79
CA SER A 144 -10.48 -2.95 -17.76
C SER A 144 -11.08 -4.19 -17.10
N ARG A 145 -10.55 -4.57 -15.94
CA ARG A 145 -11.06 -5.70 -15.13
C ARG A 145 -12.05 -5.27 -14.04
N ASN A 146 -12.39 -3.99 -13.95
CA ASN A 146 -13.25 -3.42 -12.92
C ASN A 146 -12.81 -3.79 -11.50
N ILE A 147 -11.49 -3.83 -11.24
CA ILE A 147 -10.91 -4.14 -9.92
C ILE A 147 -11.06 -2.92 -9.03
N PRO A 148 -11.78 -2.99 -7.89
CA PRO A 148 -11.86 -1.88 -6.95
C PRO A 148 -10.49 -1.53 -6.38
N VAL A 149 -10.24 -0.24 -6.17
CA VAL A 149 -8.97 0.31 -5.69
C VAL A 149 -9.19 1.12 -4.42
N LEU A 150 -8.49 0.77 -3.36
CA LEU A 150 -8.30 1.64 -2.21
C LEU A 150 -6.91 2.27 -2.31
N HIS A 151 -6.85 3.56 -2.57
CA HIS A 151 -5.61 4.30 -2.64
C HIS A 151 -5.25 4.85 -1.27
N LEU A 152 -4.33 4.18 -0.59
CA LEU A 152 -3.84 4.60 0.72
C LEU A 152 -2.68 5.57 0.55
N MET A 153 -2.92 6.81 0.91
CA MET A 153 -1.93 7.88 0.87
C MET A 153 -1.37 8.18 2.25
N ARG A 154 -0.17 8.71 2.29
CA ARG A 154 0.45 9.29 3.48
C ARG A 154 0.63 10.78 3.27
N GLY A 155 -0.01 11.59 4.11
CA GLY A 155 0.11 13.05 4.03
C GLY A 155 1.55 13.48 4.28
N ASN A 156 2.14 13.07 5.39
CA ASN A 156 3.53 13.40 5.72
C ASN A 156 4.51 12.37 5.14
N ILE A 157 4.99 12.62 3.92
CA ILE A 157 5.93 11.75 3.20
C ILE A 157 7.29 11.70 3.92
N LEU A 158 7.73 12.79 4.58
CA LEU A 158 8.98 12.79 5.34
C LEU A 158 8.97 11.72 6.44
N LYS A 159 7.85 11.54 7.13
CA LYS A 159 7.69 10.46 8.14
C LYS A 159 7.83 9.06 7.52
N THR A 160 7.43 8.87 6.26
CA THR A 160 7.64 7.58 5.58
C THR A 160 9.10 7.31 5.29
N LEU A 161 9.86 8.35 4.87
CA LEU A 161 11.29 8.24 4.61
C LEU A 161 12.07 7.94 5.88
N VAL A 162 11.78 8.65 6.97
CA VAL A 162 12.37 8.38 8.30
C VAL A 162 12.06 6.94 8.73
N SER A 163 10.80 6.51 8.61
CA SER A 163 10.39 5.14 8.96
C SER A 163 11.12 4.09 8.12
N HIS A 164 11.35 4.36 6.84
CA HIS A 164 12.07 3.47 5.94
C HIS A 164 13.54 3.34 6.34
N GLN A 165 14.22 4.47 6.59
CA GLN A 165 15.62 4.47 7.01
C GLN A 165 15.83 3.80 8.38
N LEU A 166 14.94 4.06 9.34
CA LEU A 166 14.96 3.36 10.63
C LEU A 166 14.78 1.86 10.47
N ALA A 167 13.84 1.42 9.62
CA ALA A 167 13.64 -0.01 9.37
C ALA A 167 14.89 -0.66 8.76
N HIS A 168 15.56 0.01 7.81
CA HIS A 168 16.85 -0.46 7.28
C HIS A 168 17.93 -0.53 8.36
N ARG A 169 18.02 0.49 9.24
CA ARG A 169 19.04 0.55 10.29
C ARG A 169 18.84 -0.49 11.38
N THR A 170 17.58 -0.79 11.71
CA THR A 170 17.22 -1.69 12.83
C THR A 170 16.90 -3.12 12.40
N GLY A 171 16.60 -3.35 11.11
CA GLY A 171 16.01 -4.59 10.61
C GLY A 171 14.54 -4.79 11.01
N ILE A 172 13.92 -3.83 11.73
CA ILE A 172 12.55 -3.95 12.25
C ILE A 172 11.57 -3.24 11.32
N TRP A 173 10.90 -4.01 10.49
CA TRP A 173 9.93 -3.51 9.52
C TRP A 173 8.53 -3.38 10.11
N HIS A 174 8.15 -4.24 11.06
CA HIS A 174 6.82 -4.29 11.67
C HIS A 174 6.92 -4.62 13.15
N ARG A 175 5.96 -4.12 13.93
CA ARG A 175 5.84 -4.41 15.37
C ARG A 175 4.43 -4.91 15.68
N ALA A 176 4.36 -5.98 16.46
CA ALA A 176 3.11 -6.49 17.02
C ALA A 176 2.77 -5.84 18.37
N SER A 177 3.79 -5.31 19.09
CA SER A 177 3.63 -4.63 20.37
C SER A 177 4.07 -3.17 20.30
N GLU A 178 3.59 -2.36 21.23
CA GLU A 178 4.07 -0.99 21.39
C GLU A 178 5.55 -0.97 21.78
N ARG A 179 6.23 0.10 21.40
CA ARG A 179 7.61 0.35 21.82
C ARG A 179 7.64 0.59 23.32
N SER A 180 8.56 -0.04 24.02
CA SER A 180 8.83 0.30 25.42
C SER A 180 9.34 1.74 25.52
N ALA A 181 8.93 2.47 26.55
CA ALA A 181 9.43 3.82 26.81
C ALA A 181 10.97 3.86 27.05
N SER A 182 11.56 2.74 27.44
CA SER A 182 13.01 2.60 27.65
C SER A 182 13.77 2.23 26.37
N GLU A 183 13.08 1.94 25.26
CA GLU A 183 13.73 1.55 24.02
C GLU A 183 14.32 2.76 23.29
N VAL A 184 15.64 2.84 23.26
CA VAL A 184 16.36 3.88 22.52
C VAL A 184 16.46 3.48 21.07
N LEU A 185 15.88 4.29 20.17
CA LEU A 185 16.05 4.12 18.74
C LEU A 185 17.41 4.64 18.29
N PRO A 186 18.04 3.99 17.30
CA PRO A 186 19.27 4.52 16.72
C PRO A 186 18.98 5.84 16.02
N LYS A 187 19.94 6.74 16.08
CA LYS A 187 19.92 7.95 15.26
C LYS A 187 20.24 7.60 13.81
N ILE A 188 19.64 8.35 12.91
CA ILE A 188 19.87 8.25 11.46
C ILE A 188 20.24 9.63 10.90
N GLU A 189 21.09 9.65 9.91
CA GLU A 189 21.38 10.83 9.10
C GLU A 189 20.64 10.72 7.76
N LEU A 190 20.03 11.80 7.30
CA LEU A 190 19.35 11.88 6.02
C LEU A 190 20.07 12.90 5.12
N ASN A 191 20.38 12.51 3.89
CA ASN A 191 20.82 13.49 2.90
C ASN A 191 19.65 14.44 2.58
N ALA A 192 19.78 15.71 2.94
CA ALA A 192 18.67 16.67 2.87
C ALA A 192 18.18 16.90 1.43
N GLN A 193 19.09 16.97 0.44
CA GLN A 193 18.73 17.18 -0.96
C GLN A 193 18.05 15.93 -1.57
N GLU A 194 18.53 14.74 -1.23
CA GLU A 194 17.91 13.49 -1.67
C GLU A 194 16.55 13.32 -1.01
N THR A 195 16.41 13.70 0.27
CA THR A 195 15.15 13.71 0.99
C THR A 195 14.11 14.59 0.28
N LEU A 196 14.49 15.82 -0.08
CA LEU A 196 13.60 16.71 -0.84
C LEU A 196 13.20 16.11 -2.19
N ARG A 197 14.17 15.53 -2.94
CA ARG A 197 13.88 14.87 -4.22
C ARG A 197 12.92 13.68 -4.04
N ALA A 198 13.15 12.84 -3.04
CA ALA A 198 12.32 11.69 -2.73
C ALA A 198 10.89 12.08 -2.29
N ILE A 199 10.74 13.19 -1.55
CA ILE A 199 9.43 13.76 -1.21
C ILE A 199 8.72 14.22 -2.49
N ALA A 200 9.39 15.00 -3.34
CA ALA A 200 8.82 15.53 -4.56
C ALA A 200 8.41 14.42 -5.56
N GLN A 201 9.25 13.40 -5.73
CA GLN A 201 8.95 12.23 -6.55
C GLN A 201 7.72 11.48 -6.02
N SER A 202 7.65 11.30 -4.70
CA SER A 202 6.55 10.58 -4.07
C SER A 202 5.23 11.31 -4.16
N ASP A 203 5.24 12.63 -3.99
CA ASP A 203 4.08 13.49 -4.19
C ASP A 203 3.60 13.39 -5.64
N ARG A 204 4.51 13.48 -6.62
CA ARG A 204 4.21 13.33 -8.04
C ARG A 204 3.55 11.98 -8.34
N LEU A 205 4.15 10.87 -7.91
CA LEU A 205 3.58 9.53 -8.10
C LEU A 205 2.16 9.41 -7.50
N THR A 206 1.96 9.98 -6.31
CA THR A 206 0.63 10.00 -5.69
C THR A 206 -0.37 10.74 -6.57
N GLN A 207 0.00 11.93 -7.09
CA GLN A 207 -0.88 12.72 -7.95
C GLN A 207 -1.14 12.04 -9.30
N ASP A 208 -0.15 11.35 -9.87
CA ASP A 208 -0.29 10.61 -11.12
C ASP A 208 -1.32 9.47 -10.96
N TYR A 209 -1.22 8.67 -9.90
CA TYR A 209 -2.22 7.62 -9.64
C TYR A 209 -3.61 8.21 -9.38
N ARG A 210 -3.72 9.31 -8.64
CA ARG A 210 -5.00 10.03 -8.47
C ARG A 210 -5.56 10.49 -9.81
N HIS A 211 -4.72 11.03 -10.68
CA HIS A 211 -5.10 11.44 -12.03
C HIS A 211 -5.55 10.25 -12.87
N HIS A 212 -4.78 9.16 -12.87
CA HIS A 212 -5.10 7.97 -13.64
C HIS A 212 -6.41 7.32 -13.20
N PHE A 213 -6.75 7.32 -11.91
CA PHE A 213 -8.00 6.75 -11.41
C PHE A 213 -9.16 7.76 -11.34
N ARG A 214 -8.96 9.02 -11.74
CA ARG A 214 -10.02 10.03 -11.74
C ARG A 214 -11.26 9.55 -12.48
N GLY A 215 -12.43 9.62 -11.82
CA GLY A 215 -13.70 9.18 -12.38
C GLY A 215 -13.88 7.67 -12.50
N TYR A 216 -12.93 6.87 -12.01
CA TYR A 216 -13.10 5.43 -11.95
C TYR A 216 -14.06 5.06 -10.79
N PRO A 217 -15.22 4.40 -11.07
CA PRO A 217 -16.26 4.20 -10.05
C PRO A 217 -15.84 3.32 -8.87
N GLY A 218 -14.83 2.46 -9.06
CA GLY A 218 -14.31 1.58 -8.02
C GLY A 218 -13.13 2.16 -7.25
N TYR A 219 -12.89 3.48 -7.32
CA TYR A 219 -11.74 4.12 -6.69
C TYR A 219 -12.15 4.89 -5.43
N GLU A 220 -11.52 4.55 -4.32
CA GLU A 220 -11.65 5.22 -3.03
C GLU A 220 -10.28 5.70 -2.55
N GLU A 221 -10.22 6.86 -1.93
CA GLU A 221 -9.00 7.44 -1.35
C GLU A 221 -9.08 7.45 0.17
N VAL A 222 -7.96 7.12 0.83
CA VAL A 222 -7.82 7.19 2.27
C VAL A 222 -6.46 7.80 2.61
N VAL A 223 -6.44 8.80 3.49
CA VAL A 223 -5.23 9.35 4.06
C VAL A 223 -4.97 8.66 5.40
N TYR A 224 -3.78 8.12 5.58
CA TYR A 224 -3.41 7.36 6.78
C TYR A 224 -3.59 8.16 8.07
N GLU A 225 -3.19 9.42 8.07
CA GLU A 225 -3.28 10.31 9.23
C GLU A 225 -4.75 10.52 9.64
N ASP A 226 -5.65 10.65 8.66
CA ASP A 226 -7.09 10.79 8.92
C ASP A 226 -7.66 9.49 9.46
N LEU A 227 -7.30 8.35 8.87
CA LEU A 227 -7.72 7.03 9.34
C LEU A 227 -7.31 6.77 10.80
N VAL A 228 -6.08 7.16 11.18
CA VAL A 228 -5.60 7.02 12.56
C VAL A 228 -6.33 7.99 13.50
N ARG A 229 -6.70 9.19 13.03
CA ARG A 229 -7.50 10.15 13.80
C ARG A 229 -8.91 9.62 14.04
N GLU A 230 -9.59 9.14 13.00
CA GLU A 230 -10.91 8.53 13.10
C GLU A 230 -10.95 7.30 14.02
N GLN A 231 -9.84 6.57 14.10
CA GLN A 231 -9.70 5.49 15.06
C GLN A 231 -9.81 5.97 16.52
N LYS A 232 -9.33 7.18 16.80
CA LYS A 232 -9.36 7.75 18.16
C LYS A 232 -10.69 8.46 18.45
N ASP A 233 -11.36 8.98 17.42
CA ASP A 233 -12.62 9.70 17.52
C ASP A 233 -13.67 9.03 16.61
N ALA A 234 -14.47 8.16 17.21
CA ALA A 234 -15.51 7.40 16.52
C ALA A 234 -16.67 8.28 15.97
N SER A 235 -16.66 9.58 16.21
CA SER A 235 -17.69 10.52 15.70
C SER A 235 -17.47 10.92 14.25
N VAL A 236 -16.28 10.68 13.67
CA VAL A 236 -15.90 11.07 12.31
C VAL A 236 -15.40 9.83 11.58
N THR A 237 -16.09 9.33 10.56
CA THR A 237 -15.81 8.05 9.92
C THR A 237 -15.60 8.06 8.40
N PRO A 238 -15.28 9.20 7.70
CA PRO A 238 -15.20 9.22 6.24
C PRO A 238 -14.18 8.23 5.64
N CYS A 239 -13.03 8.03 6.30
CA CYS A 239 -12.01 7.08 5.84
C CYS A 239 -12.46 5.63 6.08
N LEU A 240 -13.07 5.34 7.23
CA LEU A 240 -13.62 4.01 7.53
C LEU A 240 -14.78 3.68 6.58
N ASP A 241 -15.61 4.64 6.26
CA ASP A 241 -16.68 4.51 5.27
C ASP A 241 -16.13 4.27 3.87
N ALA A 242 -15.01 4.93 3.49
CA ALA A 242 -14.33 4.68 2.23
C ALA A 242 -13.78 3.25 2.15
N VAL A 243 -13.20 2.73 3.24
CA VAL A 243 -12.78 1.32 3.31
C VAL A 243 -13.96 0.38 3.16
N ALA A 244 -15.09 0.66 3.82
CA ALA A 244 -16.30 -0.16 3.70
C ALA A 244 -16.87 -0.13 2.28
N ARG A 245 -16.97 1.05 1.64
CA ARG A 245 -17.41 1.18 0.23
C ARG A 245 -16.48 0.42 -0.72
N PHE A 246 -15.17 0.54 -0.54
CA PHE A 246 -14.17 -0.23 -1.30
C PHE A 246 -14.42 -1.74 -1.21
N LEU A 247 -14.83 -2.22 -0.04
CA LEU A 247 -15.16 -3.62 0.19
C LEU A 247 -16.57 -4.00 -0.28
N GLY A 248 -17.40 -3.02 -0.65
CA GLY A 248 -18.82 -3.26 -0.96
C GLY A 248 -19.60 -3.73 0.28
N ARG A 249 -19.23 -3.22 1.45
CA ARG A 249 -19.81 -3.55 2.76
C ARG A 249 -20.41 -2.31 3.41
N ASP A 250 -21.29 -2.52 4.38
CA ASP A 250 -21.73 -1.44 5.24
C ASP A 250 -20.63 -1.04 6.22
N PRO A 251 -20.54 0.25 6.59
CA PRO A 251 -19.62 0.71 7.61
C PRO A 251 -19.85 0.00 8.95
N VAL A 252 -18.77 -0.44 9.57
CA VAL A 252 -18.83 -1.09 10.88
C VAL A 252 -18.41 -0.10 11.95
N ALA A 253 -19.38 0.39 12.71
CA ALA A 253 -19.12 1.24 13.87
C ALA A 253 -18.50 0.40 15.01
N SER A 254 -17.23 0.60 15.31
CA SER A 254 -16.65 0.06 16.54
C SER A 254 -15.25 0.59 16.85
N ALA A 255 -14.91 0.59 18.14
CA ALA A 255 -13.57 0.91 18.61
C ALA A 255 -12.52 -0.03 17.99
N LEU A 256 -11.46 0.53 17.44
CA LEU A 256 -10.39 -0.18 16.76
C LEU A 256 -9.32 -0.72 17.73
N SER A 257 -9.72 -1.14 18.94
CA SER A 257 -8.80 -1.55 20.02
C SER A 257 -7.94 -2.78 19.73
N GLU A 258 -8.25 -3.52 18.66
CA GLU A 258 -7.62 -4.82 18.38
C GLU A 258 -6.70 -4.85 17.16
N ILE A 259 -6.27 -3.69 16.65
CA ILE A 259 -5.34 -3.66 15.52
C ILE A 259 -3.94 -4.05 16.01
N TRP A 260 -3.42 -5.16 15.48
CA TRP A 260 -2.15 -5.75 15.88
C TRP A 260 -0.90 -4.99 15.41
N CYS A 261 -1.04 -4.09 14.43
CA CYS A 261 0.10 -3.37 13.85
C CYS A 261 0.37 -2.07 14.59
N LYS A 262 1.50 -1.99 15.28
CA LYS A 262 1.92 -0.81 16.03
C LYS A 262 2.94 0.04 15.27
N LYS A 263 2.99 1.32 15.60
CA LYS A 263 3.91 2.29 14.99
C LYS A 263 5.36 1.96 15.36
N THR A 264 6.25 1.95 14.37
CA THR A 264 7.68 1.64 14.55
C THR A 264 8.53 2.87 14.79
N THR A 265 8.04 4.07 14.45
CA THR A 265 8.77 5.34 14.51
C THR A 265 8.15 6.27 15.55
N PRO A 266 8.93 7.18 16.15
CA PRO A 266 8.38 8.22 17.04
C PRO A 266 7.46 9.17 16.27
N ASP A 267 6.65 9.92 17.03
CA ASP A 267 5.75 10.92 16.44
C ASP A 267 6.53 12.11 15.91
N ASP A 268 7.58 12.51 16.62
CA ASP A 268 8.49 13.56 16.20
C ASP A 268 9.74 12.96 15.52
N PRO A 269 9.93 13.16 14.21
CA PRO A 269 11.13 12.70 13.53
C PRO A 269 12.45 13.29 14.07
N ALA A 270 12.42 14.48 14.71
CA ALA A 270 13.59 15.10 15.32
C ALA A 270 14.22 14.23 16.41
N GLU A 271 13.43 13.33 17.04
CA GLU A 271 13.94 12.40 18.04
C GLU A 271 14.98 11.42 17.47
N VAL A 272 14.97 11.14 16.17
CA VAL A 272 15.78 10.09 15.53
C VAL A 272 16.64 10.57 14.36
N VAL A 273 16.40 11.77 13.82
CA VAL A 273 17.18 12.34 12.74
C VAL A 273 18.26 13.25 13.31
N GLU A 274 19.55 12.90 13.11
CA GLU A 274 20.71 13.64 13.67
C GLU A 274 20.82 15.05 13.08
N ASN A 275 20.68 15.17 11.77
CA ASN A 275 20.79 16.44 11.03
C ASN A 275 19.44 17.10 10.76
N TRP A 276 18.52 17.05 11.76
CA TRP A 276 17.16 17.57 11.61
C TRP A 276 17.09 19.02 11.18
N ASP A 277 17.94 19.90 11.72
CA ASP A 277 17.98 21.33 11.38
C ASP A 277 18.32 21.55 9.89
N GLU A 278 19.12 20.68 9.29
CA GLU A 278 19.44 20.74 7.88
C GLU A 278 18.22 20.37 7.02
N ILE A 279 17.48 19.32 7.42
CA ILE A 279 16.22 18.91 6.78
C ILE A 279 15.21 20.06 6.84
N VAL A 280 15.01 20.65 8.02
CA VAL A 280 14.12 21.81 8.22
C VAL A 280 14.51 22.97 7.29
N ARG A 281 15.81 23.30 7.22
CA ARG A 281 16.33 24.40 6.40
C ARG A 281 16.07 24.17 4.90
N VAL A 282 16.31 22.95 4.40
CA VAL A 282 16.10 22.61 2.99
C VAL A 282 14.61 22.59 2.62
N LEU A 283 13.73 22.15 3.50
CA LEU A 283 12.30 22.11 3.24
C LEU A 283 11.60 23.46 3.41
N ARG A 284 12.14 24.38 4.23
CA ARG A 284 11.50 25.66 4.61
C ARG A 284 11.02 26.51 3.43
N GLY A 285 11.76 26.53 2.31
CA GLY A 285 11.40 27.31 1.12
C GLY A 285 10.48 26.57 0.14
N THR A 286 9.96 25.40 0.50
CA THR A 286 9.18 24.54 -0.39
C THR A 286 7.75 24.37 0.11
N LYS A 287 6.87 23.87 -0.75
CA LYS A 287 5.50 23.46 -0.36
C LYS A 287 5.46 22.32 0.69
N TYR A 288 6.60 21.72 1.00
CA TYR A 288 6.74 20.61 1.94
C TYR A 288 7.20 21.05 3.35
N ALA A 289 7.39 22.37 3.58
CA ALA A 289 7.86 22.90 4.86
C ALA A 289 7.03 22.43 6.06
N TRP A 290 5.72 22.26 5.89
CA TRP A 290 4.81 21.79 6.92
C TRP A 290 5.13 20.38 7.42
N MET A 291 5.80 19.53 6.64
CA MET A 291 6.15 18.15 7.02
C MET A 291 7.15 18.09 8.17
N THR A 292 7.86 19.18 8.46
CA THR A 292 8.79 19.30 9.59
C THR A 292 8.11 19.85 10.85
N GLN A 293 6.89 20.31 10.75
CA GLN A 293 6.09 20.75 11.88
C GLN A 293 5.37 19.50 12.43
N GLY A 294 5.47 19.23 13.70
CA GLY A 294 4.81 18.07 14.33
C GLY A 294 3.31 17.99 13.96
N ASP A 295 2.60 16.96 14.38
CA ASP A 295 1.18 16.68 14.04
C ASP A 295 0.19 17.83 14.38
N LEU A 296 0.68 19.00 14.79
CA LEU A 296 -0.10 20.19 15.16
C LEU A 296 -0.91 20.81 14.00
N LEU A 297 -0.60 20.51 12.72
CA LEU A 297 -1.34 21.04 11.57
C LEU A 297 -2.39 20.09 10.96
N ALA A 298 -2.59 18.92 11.52
CA ALA A 298 -3.69 18.04 11.11
C ALA A 298 -5.06 18.44 11.71
N ALA A 299 -5.13 19.58 12.42
CA ALA A 299 -6.31 20.06 13.15
C ALA A 299 -6.85 21.41 12.63
N ALA A 300 -6.42 21.87 11.45
CA ALA A 300 -6.95 23.10 10.83
C ALA A 300 -7.78 22.80 9.59
#